data_c801ea5b70a8b315b0a2302f0e7a2d9d
#
_entry.id   c801ea5b70a8b315b0a2302f0e7a2d9d
#
_cell.length_a   1.000
_cell.length_b   1.000
_cell.length_c   1.000
_cell.angle_alpha   90.00
_cell.angle_beta   90.00
_cell.angle_gamma   90.00
#
_symmetry.space_group_name_H-M   'P 1'
#
loop_
_entity.id
_entity.type
_entity.pdbx_description
1 polymer ?
#
loop_
_entity_poly.entity_id
_entity_poly.type
_entity_poly.pdbx_seq_one_letter_code
_entity_poly.pdbx_strand_id
1 'polypeptide(L)'
;MKEKLYELIQKQQETLFAMADQIHDDPEYDGEEYHASAMLEDYLEQHGFQVERGLENWPTAFRATWGQGDGGPRIGLLCEYDALRGLGHGCGHHMQGPCICATAIALKEAGFENPFQLVVYGTPAEETRSAKVSMWESGYFRDMDVALMMHGGPDTCVDEKSLALTNYLVVFKGQGAHAALAPEKGRSALDALLLAFNGMEFLREHVREDTRMHYTIKETPGPTNVV
;
A
#
# COMPACT_ATOMS: atom_id res chain seq x y z
N MET A 1 22.11 4.86 22.31
CA MET A 1 21.44 5.30 21.06
C MET A 1 20.01 4.76 20.94
N LYS A 2 19.78 3.46 20.99
CA LYS A 2 18.44 2.85 20.88
C LYS A 2 17.44 3.43 21.89
N GLU A 3 17.80 3.53 23.16
CA GLU A 3 16.95 4.11 24.20
C GLU A 3 16.60 5.58 23.89
N LYS A 4 17.59 6.38 23.44
CA LYS A 4 17.35 7.76 23.03
C LYS A 4 16.34 7.87 21.89
N LEU A 5 16.40 6.99 20.90
CA LEU A 5 15.41 6.95 19.81
C LEU A 5 14.00 6.65 20.34
N TYR A 6 13.88 5.69 21.27
CA TYR A 6 12.59 5.40 21.90
C TYR A 6 12.03 6.59 22.69
N GLU A 7 12.87 7.28 23.44
CA GLU A 7 12.46 8.50 24.17
C GLU A 7 11.98 9.60 23.20
N LEU A 8 12.66 9.79 22.08
CA LEU A 8 12.27 10.77 21.06
C LEU A 8 10.95 10.42 20.40
N ILE A 9 10.71 9.13 20.10
CA ILE A 9 9.41 8.67 19.57
C ILE A 9 8.32 8.82 20.63
N GLN A 10 8.60 8.45 21.87
CA GLN A 10 7.63 8.53 22.96
C GLN A 10 7.17 9.98 23.25
N LYS A 11 8.04 10.96 23.06
CA LYS A 11 7.66 12.38 23.18
C LYS A 11 6.62 12.82 22.14
N GLN A 12 6.53 12.13 21.02
CA GLN A 12 5.60 12.42 19.94
C GLN A 12 4.28 11.62 20.09
N GLN A 13 4.18 10.71 21.06
CA GLN A 13 3.14 9.69 21.17
C GLN A 13 1.71 10.24 21.04
N GLU A 14 1.38 11.32 21.75
CA GLU A 14 0.03 11.91 21.69
C GLU A 14 -0.32 12.41 20.29
N THR A 15 0.63 13.07 19.62
CA THR A 15 0.45 13.54 18.24
C THR A 15 0.30 12.38 17.27
N LEU A 16 1.11 11.33 17.42
CA LEU A 16 1.06 10.16 16.56
C LEU A 16 -0.27 9.40 16.68
N PHE A 17 -0.77 9.25 17.89
CA PHE A 17 -2.08 8.61 18.11
C PHE A 17 -3.21 9.45 17.51
N ALA A 18 -3.18 10.77 17.72
CA ALA A 18 -4.17 11.65 17.13
C ALA A 18 -4.15 11.63 15.60
N MET A 19 -2.98 11.56 14.98
CA MET A 19 -2.85 11.43 13.53
C MET A 19 -3.39 10.06 13.04
N ALA A 20 -3.02 8.98 13.73
CA ALA A 20 -3.49 7.65 13.38
C ALA A 20 -5.02 7.54 13.50
N ASP A 21 -5.60 8.08 14.57
CA ASP A 21 -7.06 8.11 14.77
C ASP A 21 -7.76 8.93 13.68
N GLN A 22 -7.22 10.09 13.30
CA GLN A 22 -7.80 10.92 12.25
C GLN A 22 -7.76 10.24 10.89
N ILE A 23 -6.63 9.61 10.52
CA ILE A 23 -6.52 8.86 9.27
C ILE A 23 -7.48 7.65 9.29
N HIS A 24 -7.61 6.95 10.44
CA HIS A 24 -8.54 5.83 10.59
C HIS A 24 -9.99 6.23 10.40
N ASP A 25 -10.39 7.38 10.96
CA ASP A 25 -11.78 7.84 10.96
C ASP A 25 -12.20 8.49 9.63
N ASP A 26 -11.24 8.84 8.78
CA ASP A 26 -11.45 9.39 7.43
C ASP A 26 -10.74 8.53 6.38
N PRO A 27 -11.24 7.30 6.10
CA PRO A 27 -10.57 6.36 5.21
C PRO A 27 -10.64 6.82 3.76
N GLU A 28 -9.48 7.06 3.15
CA GLU A 28 -9.30 7.47 1.76
C GLU A 28 -8.70 6.33 0.92
N TYR A 29 -8.86 6.36 -0.42
CA TYR A 29 -8.64 5.22 -1.29
C TYR A 29 -8.04 5.59 -2.65
N ASP A 30 -7.33 4.64 -3.28
CA ASP A 30 -7.08 4.59 -4.72
C ASP A 30 -6.22 5.74 -5.31
N GLY A 31 -5.42 6.43 -4.50
CA GLY A 31 -4.62 7.58 -4.90
C GLY A 31 -5.32 8.92 -4.67
N GLU A 32 -6.41 8.92 -3.91
CA GLU A 32 -7.17 10.10 -3.47
C GLU A 32 -7.02 10.33 -1.96
N GLU A 33 -5.90 9.91 -1.36
CA GLU A 33 -5.59 10.02 0.07
C GLU A 33 -5.10 11.44 0.41
N TYR A 34 -5.89 12.46 0.10
CA TYR A 34 -5.51 13.87 0.20
C TYR A 34 -5.32 14.36 1.63
N HIS A 35 -6.18 13.93 2.55
CA HIS A 35 -6.09 14.36 3.95
C HIS A 35 -4.96 13.64 4.68
N ALA A 36 -4.83 12.32 4.47
CA ALA A 36 -3.77 11.53 5.06
C ALA A 36 -2.38 12.00 4.59
N SER A 37 -2.19 12.17 3.27
CA SER A 37 -0.92 12.65 2.73
C SER A 37 -0.58 14.05 3.24
N ALA A 38 -1.52 15.00 3.19
CA ALA A 38 -1.29 16.36 3.66
C ALA A 38 -0.89 16.40 5.15
N MET A 39 -1.53 15.61 5.99
CA MET A 39 -1.23 15.52 7.41
C MET A 39 0.22 15.04 7.66
N LEU A 40 0.66 14.01 6.94
CA LEU A 40 2.02 13.46 7.06
C LEU A 40 3.07 14.44 6.50
N GLU A 41 2.78 15.07 5.38
CA GLU A 41 3.60 16.08 4.73
C GLU A 41 3.83 17.29 5.65
N ASP A 42 2.74 17.85 6.19
CA ASP A 42 2.77 18.99 7.09
C ASP A 42 3.53 18.67 8.38
N TYR A 43 3.36 17.47 8.91
CA TYR A 43 4.07 17.02 10.11
C TYR A 43 5.58 16.93 9.87
N LEU A 44 6.02 16.38 8.74
CA LEU A 44 7.44 16.33 8.35
C LEU A 44 8.01 17.74 8.09
N GLU A 45 7.26 18.60 7.41
CA GLU A 45 7.68 19.99 7.12
C GLU A 45 7.86 20.81 8.39
N GLN A 46 6.93 20.70 9.34
CA GLN A 46 7.03 21.33 10.67
C GLN A 46 8.28 20.88 11.46
N HIS A 47 8.76 19.67 11.20
CA HIS A 47 9.99 19.13 11.78
C HIS A 47 11.22 19.36 10.91
N GLY A 48 11.13 20.24 9.90
CA GLY A 48 12.24 20.74 9.11
C GLY A 48 12.75 19.77 8.03
N PHE A 49 11.89 18.93 7.51
CA PHE A 49 12.12 18.23 6.25
C PHE A 49 11.73 19.13 5.08
N GLN A 50 12.42 18.96 3.96
CA GLN A 50 12.01 19.58 2.69
C GLN A 50 11.03 18.65 2.01
N VAL A 51 9.79 19.09 1.84
CA VAL A 51 8.70 18.27 1.31
C VAL A 51 8.37 18.66 -0.14
N GLU A 52 8.42 17.69 -1.02
CA GLU A 52 7.93 17.75 -2.39
C GLU A 52 6.59 17.02 -2.45
N ARG A 53 5.52 17.74 -2.74
CA ARG A 53 4.15 17.26 -2.77
C ARG A 53 3.73 16.93 -4.20
N GLY A 54 3.04 15.82 -4.38
CA GLY A 54 2.60 15.34 -5.69
C GLY A 54 3.76 14.85 -6.55
N LEU A 55 3.94 13.54 -6.64
CA LEU A 55 5.00 12.94 -7.44
C LEU A 55 4.40 12.23 -8.64
N GLU A 56 4.96 12.47 -9.82
CA GLU A 56 4.51 11.87 -11.07
C GLU A 56 3.01 12.12 -11.32
N ASN A 57 2.27 11.04 -11.53
CA ASN A 57 0.82 11.05 -11.72
C ASN A 57 0.04 10.78 -10.41
N TRP A 58 0.70 10.93 -9.26
CA TRP A 58 0.15 10.67 -7.94
C TRP A 58 0.10 11.97 -7.13
N PRO A 59 -1.03 12.69 -7.14
CA PRO A 59 -1.17 13.94 -6.39
C PRO A 59 -0.95 13.80 -4.89
N THR A 60 -1.20 12.61 -4.36
CA THR A 60 -1.08 12.27 -2.93
C THR A 60 0.23 11.59 -2.56
N ALA A 61 1.12 11.32 -3.53
CA ALA A 61 2.47 10.87 -3.23
C ALA A 61 3.36 12.05 -2.87
N PHE A 62 4.32 11.83 -1.96
CA PHE A 62 5.28 12.86 -1.56
C PHE A 62 6.69 12.31 -1.35
N ARG A 63 7.65 13.23 -1.32
CA ARG A 63 9.02 12.97 -0.93
C ARG A 63 9.48 14.02 0.07
N ALA A 64 9.82 13.61 1.28
CA ALA A 64 10.36 14.50 2.30
C ALA A 64 11.84 14.16 2.56
N THR A 65 12.72 15.15 2.44
CA THR A 65 14.17 14.95 2.53
C THR A 65 14.78 15.75 3.67
N TRP A 66 15.76 15.14 4.30
CA TRP A 66 16.62 15.79 5.28
C TRP A 66 18.01 15.15 5.23
N GLY A 67 19.07 15.94 5.46
CA GLY A 67 20.43 15.44 5.46
C GLY A 67 21.26 16.07 6.57
N GLN A 68 22.19 15.28 7.12
CA GLN A 68 23.21 15.69 8.06
C GLN A 68 24.61 15.59 7.43
N GLY A 69 25.28 16.72 7.30
CA GLY A 69 26.61 16.78 6.68
C GLY A 69 26.58 16.47 5.18
N ASP A 70 27.76 16.32 4.60
CA ASP A 70 27.93 16.02 3.20
C ASP A 70 28.20 14.52 2.98
N GLY A 71 27.44 13.88 2.08
CA GLY A 71 27.56 12.46 1.74
C GLY A 71 26.91 11.55 2.78
N GLY A 72 27.49 10.36 2.99
CA GLY A 72 26.93 9.31 3.82
C GLY A 72 25.80 8.52 3.16
N PRO A 73 25.27 7.48 3.82
CA PRO A 73 24.19 6.65 3.27
C PRO A 73 22.90 7.43 3.12
N ARG A 74 22.17 7.14 2.07
CA ARG A 74 20.84 7.65 1.81
C ARG A 74 19.80 6.59 2.13
N ILE A 75 19.02 6.84 3.18
CA ILE A 75 18.08 5.91 3.78
C ILE A 75 16.67 6.31 3.39
N GLY A 76 16.00 5.45 2.63
CA GLY A 76 14.59 5.59 2.28
C GLY A 76 13.69 4.97 3.34
N LEU A 77 12.66 5.70 3.75
CA LEU A 77 11.59 5.23 4.62
C LEU A 77 10.28 5.35 3.84
N LEU A 78 9.58 4.23 3.67
CA LEU A 78 8.36 4.17 2.87
C LEU A 78 7.14 4.14 3.79
N CYS A 79 6.12 4.94 3.50
CA CYS A 79 4.86 4.92 4.23
C CYS A 79 3.65 4.86 3.31
N GLU A 80 2.73 4.01 3.68
CA GLU A 80 1.41 3.82 3.09
C GLU A 80 0.37 4.46 4.00
N TYR A 81 -0.77 4.87 3.44
CA TYR A 81 -1.85 5.55 4.19
C TYR A 81 -3.22 5.36 3.54
N ASP A 82 -3.33 4.53 2.50
CA ASP A 82 -4.60 4.17 1.88
C ASP A 82 -5.39 3.14 2.69
N ALA A 83 -6.70 3.12 2.48
CA ALA A 83 -7.62 2.20 3.12
C ALA A 83 -8.23 1.22 2.10
N LEU A 84 -8.87 0.18 2.61
CA LEU A 84 -9.59 -0.84 1.83
C LEU A 84 -11.07 -0.46 1.66
N ARG A 85 -11.56 -0.44 0.43
CA ARG A 85 -12.98 -0.13 0.17
C ARG A 85 -13.91 -1.12 0.88
N GLY A 86 -14.84 -0.57 1.67
CA GLY A 86 -15.81 -1.36 2.44
C GLY A 86 -15.27 -2.00 3.72
N LEU A 87 -13.98 -1.86 4.01
CA LEU A 87 -13.34 -2.37 5.23
C LEU A 87 -12.63 -1.26 6.04
N GLY A 88 -12.34 -0.12 5.44
CA GLY A 88 -11.55 0.93 6.08
C GLY A 88 -10.08 0.52 6.24
N HIS A 89 -9.44 0.95 7.31
CA HIS A 89 -8.02 0.68 7.58
C HIS A 89 -7.75 -0.72 8.14
N GLY A 90 -8.34 -1.75 7.53
CA GLY A 90 -8.14 -3.16 7.93
C GLY A 90 -6.71 -3.67 7.77
N CYS A 91 -5.91 -3.06 6.90
CA CYS A 91 -4.48 -3.37 6.73
C CYS A 91 -3.57 -2.62 7.72
N GLY A 92 -4.08 -1.60 8.40
CA GLY A 92 -3.33 -0.86 9.44
C GLY A 92 -2.47 0.30 8.91
N HIS A 93 -2.64 0.74 7.67
CA HIS A 93 -1.86 1.83 7.08
C HIS A 93 -2.02 3.16 7.82
N HIS A 94 -3.16 3.40 8.51
CA HIS A 94 -3.36 4.58 9.36
C HIS A 94 -2.31 4.75 10.46
N MET A 95 -1.72 3.64 10.93
CA MET A 95 -0.63 3.67 11.92
C MET A 95 0.74 3.78 11.26
N GLN A 96 0.90 3.25 10.06
CA GLN A 96 2.19 3.15 9.37
C GLN A 96 2.77 4.54 9.05
N GLY A 97 1.97 5.42 8.43
CA GLY A 97 2.38 6.77 8.08
C GLY A 97 2.94 7.56 9.28
N PRO A 98 2.16 7.74 10.36
CA PRO A 98 2.63 8.40 11.58
C PRO A 98 3.90 7.78 12.18
N CYS A 99 3.99 6.44 12.26
CA CYS A 99 5.16 5.75 12.80
C CYS A 99 6.43 5.98 11.97
N ILE A 100 6.32 5.98 10.64
CA ILE A 100 7.45 6.26 9.73
C ILE A 100 7.91 7.71 9.88
N CYS A 101 6.98 8.68 9.94
CA CYS A 101 7.30 10.08 10.17
C CYS A 101 8.02 10.28 11.51
N ALA A 102 7.51 9.69 12.59
CA ALA A 102 8.14 9.75 13.91
C ALA A 102 9.54 9.14 13.92
N THR A 103 9.73 8.04 13.20
CA THR A 103 11.04 7.38 13.06
C THR A 103 12.04 8.31 12.36
N ALA A 104 11.63 8.94 11.25
CA ALA A 104 12.48 9.91 10.54
C ALA A 104 12.87 11.11 11.42
N ILE A 105 11.91 11.66 12.16
CA ILE A 105 12.13 12.78 13.08
C ILE A 105 13.06 12.36 14.23
N ALA A 106 12.85 11.19 14.83
CA ALA A 106 13.69 10.69 15.89
C ALA A 106 15.14 10.45 15.43
N LEU A 107 15.33 9.90 14.22
CA LEU A 107 16.66 9.74 13.62
C LEU A 107 17.36 11.08 13.40
N LYS A 108 16.64 12.08 12.90
CA LYS A 108 17.15 13.45 12.74
C LYS A 108 17.59 14.04 14.08
N GLU A 109 16.80 13.88 15.14
CA GLU A 109 17.02 14.48 16.45
C GLU A 109 18.00 13.69 17.33
N ALA A 110 18.35 12.47 16.95
CA ALA A 110 19.19 11.59 17.74
C ALA A 110 20.63 12.10 17.93
N GLY A 111 21.10 13.01 17.05
CA GLY A 111 22.45 13.58 17.13
C GLY A 111 23.53 12.58 16.77
N PHE A 112 23.36 11.88 15.67
CA PHE A 112 24.43 11.06 15.09
C PHE A 112 25.58 11.96 14.64
N GLU A 113 26.81 11.48 14.76
CA GLU A 113 28.02 12.24 14.35
C GLU A 113 28.33 12.08 12.86
N ASN A 114 28.04 10.91 12.31
CA ASN A 114 28.33 10.61 10.90
C ASN A 114 27.30 11.24 9.96
N PRO A 115 27.71 11.65 8.76
CA PRO A 115 26.78 12.17 7.76
C PRO A 115 25.85 11.07 7.25
N PHE A 116 24.59 11.42 7.01
CA PHE A 116 23.58 10.57 6.37
C PHE A 116 22.42 11.42 5.86
N GLN A 117 21.63 10.83 4.99
CA GLN A 117 20.44 11.44 4.43
C GLN A 117 19.22 10.56 4.69
N LEU A 118 18.10 11.21 5.03
CA LEU A 118 16.80 10.57 5.18
C LEU A 118 15.88 11.03 4.06
N VAL A 119 15.16 10.08 3.47
CA VAL A 119 14.12 10.35 2.49
C VAL A 119 12.88 9.57 2.88
N VAL A 120 11.82 10.28 3.28
CA VAL A 120 10.51 9.67 3.50
C VAL A 120 9.72 9.75 2.21
N TYR A 121 9.23 8.63 1.73
CA TYR A 121 8.34 8.53 0.58
C TYR A 121 6.93 8.17 1.03
N GLY A 122 5.96 9.01 0.72
CA GLY A 122 4.55 8.68 0.78
C GLY A 122 4.13 7.93 -0.49
N THR A 123 3.63 6.72 -0.31
CA THR A 123 3.34 5.79 -1.40
C THR A 123 1.86 5.38 -1.38
N PRO A 124 0.97 6.17 -2.04
CA PRO A 124 -0.48 5.96 -2.03
C PRO A 124 -0.92 4.72 -2.80
N ALA A 125 -2.20 4.38 -2.65
CA ALA A 125 -2.91 3.35 -3.42
C ALA A 125 -2.20 1.98 -3.43
N GLU A 126 -1.63 1.55 -2.31
CA GLU A 126 -0.94 0.27 -2.22
C GLU A 126 -1.89 -0.88 -2.53
N GLU A 127 -3.09 -0.85 -1.95
CA GLU A 127 -4.11 -1.90 -2.02
C GLU A 127 -4.75 -2.05 -3.41
N THR A 128 -4.50 -1.14 -4.32
CA THR A 128 -5.17 -1.12 -5.63
C THR A 128 -4.23 -0.96 -6.81
N ARG A 129 -3.68 0.23 -7.01
CA ARG A 129 -2.85 0.58 -8.18
C ARG A 129 -1.35 0.52 -7.90
N SER A 130 -0.94 0.38 -6.64
CA SER A 130 0.45 0.25 -6.19
C SER A 130 1.37 1.35 -6.74
N ALA A 131 1.22 2.58 -6.22
CA ALA A 131 2.01 3.74 -6.68
C ALA A 131 3.52 3.48 -6.69
N LYS A 132 4.03 2.65 -5.76
CA LYS A 132 5.45 2.27 -5.71
C LYS A 132 6.00 1.71 -7.03
N VAL A 133 5.18 1.00 -7.80
CA VAL A 133 5.61 0.43 -9.09
C VAL A 133 5.91 1.54 -10.10
N SER A 134 4.96 2.46 -10.33
CA SER A 134 5.16 3.57 -11.27
C SER A 134 6.23 4.55 -10.77
N MET A 135 6.31 4.79 -9.46
CA MET A 135 7.36 5.61 -8.88
C MET A 135 8.76 4.99 -9.12
N TRP A 136 8.90 3.66 -8.99
CA TRP A 136 10.14 2.96 -9.33
C TRP A 136 10.48 3.08 -10.83
N GLU A 137 9.51 2.91 -11.72
CA GLU A 137 9.68 3.06 -13.15
C GLU A 137 10.16 4.47 -13.51
N SER A 138 9.63 5.49 -12.86
CA SER A 138 10.00 6.90 -13.00
C SER A 138 11.34 7.27 -12.35
N GLY A 139 11.98 6.33 -11.69
CA GLY A 139 13.34 6.50 -11.16
C GLY A 139 13.44 6.87 -9.69
N TYR A 140 12.31 7.03 -9.00
CA TYR A 140 12.33 7.17 -7.54
C TYR A 140 12.92 5.92 -6.89
N PHE A 141 13.46 6.05 -5.70
CA PHE A 141 14.13 5.01 -4.91
C PHE A 141 15.50 4.53 -5.45
N ARG A 142 15.89 4.86 -6.70
CA ARG A 142 17.14 4.35 -7.32
C ARG A 142 18.40 4.89 -6.68
N ASP A 143 18.32 6.03 -6.03
CA ASP A 143 19.44 6.70 -5.36
C ASP A 143 19.50 6.41 -3.85
N MET A 144 18.72 5.42 -3.38
CA MET A 144 18.75 4.94 -2.00
C MET A 144 19.80 3.83 -1.83
N ASP A 145 20.60 3.93 -0.78
CA ASP A 145 21.48 2.81 -0.37
C ASP A 145 20.68 1.71 0.32
N VAL A 146 19.61 2.08 1.04
CA VAL A 146 18.66 1.17 1.66
C VAL A 146 17.27 1.81 1.68
N ALA A 147 16.24 1.01 1.45
CA ALA A 147 14.85 1.39 1.62
C ALA A 147 14.20 0.46 2.66
N LEU A 148 13.56 1.04 3.65
CA LEU A 148 12.92 0.34 4.76
C LEU A 148 11.45 0.72 4.83
N MET A 149 10.63 -0.27 5.20
CA MET A 149 9.21 -0.10 5.46
C MET A 149 8.83 -0.87 6.71
N MET A 150 7.96 -0.30 7.54
CA MET A 150 7.29 -0.99 8.62
C MET A 150 5.86 -1.27 8.19
N HIS A 151 5.34 -2.45 8.47
CA HIS A 151 3.96 -2.81 8.18
C HIS A 151 3.32 -3.50 9.39
N GLY A 152 2.03 -3.25 9.61
CA GLY A 152 1.28 -3.90 10.67
C GLY A 152 1.21 -5.41 10.48
N GLY A 153 1.34 -6.17 11.57
CA GLY A 153 1.28 -7.63 11.56
C GLY A 153 0.96 -8.21 12.93
N PRO A 154 0.64 -9.51 13.02
CA PRO A 154 0.30 -10.15 14.28
C PRO A 154 1.49 -10.28 15.25
N ASP A 155 2.69 -10.29 14.72
CA ASP A 155 3.93 -10.46 15.47
C ASP A 155 4.96 -9.39 15.05
N THR A 156 5.92 -9.10 15.94
CA THR A 156 7.07 -8.26 15.62
C THR A 156 8.18 -9.10 15.02
N CYS A 157 8.43 -8.94 13.74
CA CYS A 157 9.51 -9.61 13.02
C CYS A 157 10.34 -8.62 12.20
N VAL A 158 11.51 -9.08 11.78
CA VAL A 158 12.44 -8.31 10.94
C VAL A 158 12.75 -9.13 9.70
N ASP A 159 12.86 -8.48 8.56
CA ASP A 159 13.17 -9.11 7.28
C ASP A 159 12.10 -10.13 6.83
N GLU A 160 10.83 -9.75 6.95
CA GLU A 160 9.71 -10.54 6.42
C GLU A 160 9.85 -10.72 4.90
N LYS A 161 9.69 -11.95 4.43
CA LYS A 161 9.82 -12.27 3.01
C LYS A 161 8.47 -12.15 2.31
N SER A 162 8.38 -11.22 1.37
CA SER A 162 7.20 -11.09 0.50
C SER A 162 7.22 -12.11 -0.64
N LEU A 163 6.03 -12.50 -1.09
CA LEU A 163 5.83 -13.28 -2.30
C LEU A 163 5.61 -12.35 -3.50
N ALA A 164 6.05 -12.78 -4.68
CA ALA A 164 5.69 -12.11 -5.91
C ALA A 164 4.17 -12.25 -6.16
N LEU A 165 3.54 -11.19 -6.65
CA LEU A 165 2.10 -11.15 -6.93
C LEU A 165 1.85 -10.84 -8.40
N THR A 166 0.88 -11.53 -8.98
CA THR A 166 0.32 -11.19 -10.30
C THR A 166 -1.20 -11.22 -10.23
N ASN A 167 -1.84 -10.12 -10.59
CA ASN A 167 -3.29 -10.00 -10.68
C ASN A 167 -3.76 -10.16 -12.14
N TYR A 168 -4.84 -10.91 -12.33
CA TYR A 168 -5.49 -11.06 -13.63
C TYR A 168 -6.93 -10.61 -13.53
N LEU A 169 -7.37 -9.76 -14.46
CA LEU A 169 -8.78 -9.52 -14.73
C LEU A 169 -9.21 -10.40 -15.91
N VAL A 170 -10.06 -11.39 -15.65
CA VAL A 170 -10.56 -12.29 -16.67
C VAL A 170 -12.03 -11.96 -16.96
N VAL A 171 -12.35 -11.71 -18.22
CA VAL A 171 -13.70 -11.34 -18.65
C VAL A 171 -14.28 -12.42 -19.53
N PHE A 172 -15.37 -13.05 -19.08
CA PHE A 172 -16.17 -13.97 -19.88
C PHE A 172 -17.34 -13.23 -20.50
N LYS A 173 -17.53 -13.39 -21.79
CA LYS A 173 -18.64 -12.80 -22.54
C LYS A 173 -19.57 -13.90 -23.01
N GLY A 174 -20.84 -13.78 -22.66
CA GLY A 174 -21.89 -14.72 -23.02
C GLY A 174 -22.89 -14.16 -24.03
N GLN A 175 -23.91 -14.95 -24.30
CA GLN A 175 -25.11 -14.54 -25.02
C GLN A 175 -26.32 -14.94 -24.20
N GLY A 176 -27.10 -13.94 -23.77
CA GLY A 176 -28.31 -14.18 -22.99
C GLY A 176 -29.41 -14.87 -23.83
N ALA A 177 -30.17 -15.72 -23.17
CA ALA A 177 -31.41 -16.32 -23.71
C ALA A 177 -32.40 -16.53 -22.56
N HIS A 178 -33.70 -16.56 -22.87
CA HIS A 178 -34.74 -16.79 -21.86
C HIS A 178 -34.64 -18.25 -21.37
N ALA A 179 -34.38 -18.41 -20.08
CA ALA A 179 -34.05 -19.70 -19.47
C ALA A 179 -35.11 -20.77 -19.61
N ALA A 180 -36.41 -20.39 -19.67
CA ALA A 180 -37.52 -21.34 -19.86
C ALA A 180 -37.97 -21.55 -21.31
N LEU A 181 -37.72 -20.55 -22.21
CA LEU A 181 -38.28 -20.61 -23.57
C LEU A 181 -37.26 -21.04 -24.63
N ALA A 182 -36.01 -20.67 -24.48
CA ALA A 182 -34.99 -20.94 -25.50
C ALA A 182 -33.57 -20.98 -24.87
N PRO A 183 -33.34 -21.75 -23.80
CA PRO A 183 -32.03 -21.80 -23.14
C PRO A 183 -30.92 -22.28 -24.06
N GLU A 184 -31.24 -23.13 -25.07
CA GLU A 184 -30.33 -23.67 -26.08
C GLU A 184 -29.70 -22.57 -26.97
N LYS A 185 -30.28 -21.37 -27.01
CA LYS A 185 -29.75 -20.22 -27.75
C LYS A 185 -28.77 -19.38 -26.91
N GLY A 186 -28.71 -19.65 -25.60
CA GLY A 186 -27.80 -18.96 -24.67
C GLY A 186 -26.39 -19.54 -24.70
N ARG A 187 -25.46 -18.73 -24.23
CA ARG A 187 -24.10 -19.15 -23.83
C ARG A 187 -23.77 -18.44 -22.52
N SER A 188 -23.75 -19.19 -21.43
CA SER A 188 -23.56 -18.65 -20.08
C SER A 188 -22.12 -18.26 -19.85
N ALA A 189 -21.88 -16.98 -19.62
CA ALA A 189 -20.59 -16.47 -19.15
C ALA A 189 -20.30 -16.94 -17.71
N LEU A 190 -21.34 -17.10 -16.90
CA LEU A 190 -21.21 -17.59 -15.53
C LEU A 190 -20.74 -19.06 -15.50
N ASP A 191 -21.30 -19.92 -16.36
CA ASP A 191 -20.85 -21.31 -16.43
C ASP A 191 -19.39 -21.42 -16.86
N ALA A 192 -18.97 -20.60 -17.82
CA ALA A 192 -17.56 -20.52 -18.23
C ALA A 192 -16.64 -20.12 -17.09
N LEU A 193 -17.04 -19.13 -16.27
CA LEU A 193 -16.32 -18.68 -15.09
C LEU A 193 -16.24 -19.80 -14.04
N LEU A 194 -17.34 -20.49 -13.75
CA LEU A 194 -17.36 -21.60 -12.79
C LEU A 194 -16.48 -22.76 -13.24
N LEU A 195 -16.47 -23.09 -14.53
CA LEU A 195 -15.57 -24.09 -15.09
C LEU A 195 -14.10 -23.68 -14.99
N ALA A 196 -13.80 -22.40 -15.21
CA ALA A 196 -12.44 -21.87 -15.02
C ALA A 196 -11.99 -21.97 -13.56
N PHE A 197 -12.86 -21.65 -12.60
CA PHE A 197 -12.56 -21.80 -11.17
C PHE A 197 -12.31 -23.26 -10.81
N ASN A 198 -13.14 -24.19 -11.25
CA ASN A 198 -12.89 -25.61 -11.04
C ASN A 198 -11.55 -26.06 -11.64
N GLY A 199 -11.21 -25.58 -12.84
CA GLY A 199 -9.92 -25.86 -13.47
C GLY A 199 -8.73 -25.34 -12.62
N MET A 200 -8.85 -24.17 -12.01
CA MET A 200 -7.85 -23.64 -11.11
C MET A 200 -7.70 -24.49 -9.82
N GLU A 201 -8.80 -25.01 -9.28
CA GLU A 201 -8.72 -25.89 -8.10
C GLU A 201 -7.96 -27.20 -8.43
N PHE A 202 -8.17 -27.77 -9.60
CA PHE A 202 -7.40 -28.95 -10.02
C PHE A 202 -5.92 -28.63 -10.26
N LEU A 203 -5.59 -27.40 -10.66
CA LEU A 203 -4.22 -26.97 -10.87
C LEU A 203 -3.41 -26.90 -9.57
N ARG A 204 -4.04 -26.69 -8.40
CA ARG A 204 -3.37 -26.53 -7.10
C ARG A 204 -2.43 -27.70 -6.77
N GLU A 205 -2.76 -28.91 -7.21
CA GLU A 205 -1.91 -30.10 -7.01
C GLU A 205 -0.61 -30.06 -7.85
N HIS A 206 -0.58 -29.25 -8.90
CA HIS A 206 0.48 -29.27 -9.93
C HIS A 206 1.36 -28.01 -9.92
N VAL A 207 1.27 -27.17 -8.90
CA VAL A 207 2.07 -25.96 -8.74
C VAL A 207 3.06 -26.11 -7.58
N ARG A 208 4.04 -25.22 -7.47
CA ARG A 208 5.00 -25.21 -6.38
C ARG A 208 4.29 -24.96 -5.06
N GLU A 209 4.83 -25.51 -3.96
CA GLU A 209 4.27 -25.40 -2.60
C GLU A 209 4.13 -23.95 -2.12
N ASP A 210 5.01 -23.04 -2.59
CA ASP A 210 4.99 -21.61 -2.27
C ASP A 210 4.00 -20.80 -3.11
N THR A 211 3.29 -21.43 -4.06
CA THR A 211 2.28 -20.78 -4.89
C THR A 211 0.96 -20.64 -4.12
N ARG A 212 0.39 -19.44 -4.18
CA ARG A 212 -0.96 -19.14 -3.68
C ARG A 212 -1.82 -18.66 -4.83
N MET A 213 -3.02 -19.18 -4.93
CA MET A 213 -4.00 -18.79 -5.95
C MET A 213 -5.35 -18.59 -5.27
N HIS A 214 -6.00 -17.48 -5.55
CA HIS A 214 -7.37 -17.21 -5.14
C HIS A 214 -8.05 -16.34 -6.20
N TYR A 215 -9.36 -16.24 -6.12
CA TYR A 215 -10.15 -15.49 -7.07
C TYR A 215 -11.37 -14.89 -6.40
N THR A 216 -11.91 -13.84 -7.01
CA THR A 216 -13.16 -13.21 -6.63
C THR A 216 -13.97 -12.85 -7.87
N ILE A 217 -15.26 -12.68 -7.71
CA ILE A 217 -16.16 -12.22 -8.77
C ILE A 217 -16.36 -10.72 -8.62
N LYS A 218 -15.92 -9.94 -9.62
CA LYS A 218 -16.07 -8.48 -9.65
C LYS A 218 -17.45 -8.03 -10.07
N GLU A 219 -18.01 -8.73 -11.08
CA GLU A 219 -19.32 -8.43 -11.63
C GLU A 219 -20.10 -9.73 -11.77
N THR A 220 -21.35 -9.72 -11.37
CA THR A 220 -22.26 -10.83 -11.52
C THR A 220 -23.20 -10.60 -12.71
N PRO A 221 -23.62 -11.66 -13.40
CA PRO A 221 -24.57 -11.52 -14.50
C PRO A 221 -25.96 -11.09 -14.04
N GLY A 222 -26.75 -10.68 -15.00
CA GLY A 222 -28.07 -10.06 -14.87
C GLY A 222 -29.19 -10.91 -14.29
N PRO A 223 -30.43 -10.80 -14.81
CA PRO A 223 -31.61 -11.36 -14.14
C PRO A 223 -31.60 -12.89 -14.09
N THR A 224 -32.20 -13.46 -13.05
CA THR A 224 -32.18 -14.90 -12.72
C THR A 224 -32.93 -15.79 -13.74
N ASN A 225 -33.76 -15.20 -14.62
CA ASN A 225 -34.49 -15.87 -15.67
C ASN A 225 -33.83 -15.81 -17.06
N VAL A 226 -32.56 -15.42 -17.11
CA VAL A 226 -31.76 -15.37 -18.36
C VAL A 226 -30.51 -16.23 -18.17
N VAL A 227 -30.23 -17.06 -19.14
CA VAL A 227 -28.97 -17.85 -19.22
C VAL A 227 -27.84 -16.98 -19.70
#